data_c1e76e1c6d4a269bdc355bd1e92110bf
#
_entry.id   c1e76e1c6d4a269bdc355bd1e92110bf
#
_cell.length_a   1.000
_cell.length_b   1.000
_cell.length_c   1.000
_cell.angle_alpha   90.00
_cell.angle_beta   90.00
_cell.angle_gamma   90.00
#
_symmetry.space_group_name_H-M   'P 1'
#
loop_
_entity.id
_entity.type
_entity.pdbx_description
1 polymer ?
#
loop_
_entity_poly.entity_id
_entity_poly.type
_entity_poly.pdbx_seq_one_letter_code
_entity_poly.pdbx_strand_id
1 'polypeptide(L)'
;MSCWLIFLNIILLSGRSESWSAREVIHQFNHDQRLQLNIYLDCNDVGLQIGQEVPNLFVNSTAEKIKILGRFSSHSLIIACFKDSTRNRTLNGLKELLWGLQYLPMLFVVESHMDFYFQQALNYGFIHVLALNLMNGSLYTYKPYPKVEVHQIKDMQKFYELTKLRNLQGQVVRTSVETMTPRCFRYRNRHGQLVYAGYMYRMVKEFIKTYNGTEEHVFGYVDTIPYKEGLAALKNGEIDMMPRIIHALQWNYFYRSHILYNIKTYIMVPWAEPLPKSLYFIQPFRSTVWITIMVSFVYASIVIWWIRFRQQGNSSLSQSFMDVLQLLFLLPVSKIWHFNMGTHQVVSFIVLFVVGFMLTNLYTAQLSSYLTTGLFKSQINTFDDLFREKRTLLVESFDAEVLHNMTKEKIIQKEFESIILITSIEEVFKHRKSLNTSYAYEAYEDRIAFELSQQRRFGIHGATLKVPI
;
A
#
# COMPACT_ATOMS: atom_id res chain seq x y z
N MET A 1 -24.18 68.73 25.87
CA MET A 1 -23.45 67.75 26.71
C MET A 1 -23.16 66.40 26.04
N SER A 2 -23.76 66.02 24.91
CA SER A 2 -23.54 64.74 24.27
C SER A 2 -22.31 64.62 23.36
N CYS A 3 -21.79 65.71 22.79
CA CYS A 3 -20.61 65.66 21.90
C CYS A 3 -19.27 65.45 22.65
N TRP A 4 -19.17 65.84 23.89
CA TRP A 4 -17.95 65.68 24.70
C TRP A 4 -17.73 64.22 25.16
N LEU A 5 -18.79 63.46 25.40
CA LEU A 5 -18.70 62.05 25.77
C LEU A 5 -18.28 61.16 24.59
N ILE A 6 -18.63 61.56 23.38
CA ILE A 6 -18.21 60.82 22.16
C ILE A 6 -16.74 61.09 21.85
N PHE A 7 -16.28 62.34 22.06
CA PHE A 7 -14.85 62.75 21.92
C PHE A 7 -13.95 62.08 22.98
N LEU A 8 -14.43 61.99 24.23
CA LEU A 8 -13.69 61.26 25.29
C LEU A 8 -13.60 59.75 25.03
N ASN A 9 -14.63 59.15 24.49
CA ASN A 9 -14.59 57.70 24.06
C ASN A 9 -13.70 57.51 22.86
N ILE A 10 -13.60 58.44 21.91
CA ILE A 10 -12.69 58.35 20.77
C ILE A 10 -11.24 58.53 21.19
N ILE A 11 -10.95 59.40 22.17
CA ILE A 11 -9.61 59.65 22.73
C ILE A 11 -9.18 58.44 23.62
N LEU A 12 -10.10 57.83 24.34
CA LEU A 12 -9.82 56.59 25.10
C LEU A 12 -9.64 55.33 24.22
N LEU A 13 -10.14 55.34 22.98
CA LEU A 13 -9.93 54.30 22.00
C LEU A 13 -8.66 54.47 21.16
N SER A 14 -8.09 55.72 21.12
CA SER A 14 -6.88 56.01 20.31
C SER A 14 -5.55 55.96 21.07
N GLY A 15 -5.53 55.57 22.35
CA GLY A 15 -4.33 55.62 23.20
C GLY A 15 -3.93 54.34 23.92
N ARG A 16 -4.51 53.18 23.62
CA ARG A 16 -3.92 51.91 24.04
C ARG A 16 -2.73 51.64 23.13
N SER A 17 -1.51 51.87 23.60
CA SER A 17 -0.35 51.15 23.12
C SER A 17 -0.67 49.67 23.41
N GLU A 18 -1.06 48.92 22.37
CA GLU A 18 -1.41 47.54 22.50
C GLU A 18 -0.14 46.72 22.81
N SER A 19 0.22 46.71 24.08
CA SER A 19 1.21 45.77 24.61
C SER A 19 0.48 44.49 24.97
N TRP A 20 0.76 43.43 24.25
CA TRP A 20 0.20 42.12 24.51
C TRP A 20 0.89 41.46 25.70
N SER A 21 0.11 40.87 26.60
CA SER A 21 0.64 39.96 27.60
C SER A 21 0.66 38.52 27.07
N ALA A 22 1.59 37.71 27.54
CA ALA A 22 1.65 36.29 27.14
C ALA A 22 0.35 35.54 27.45
N ARG A 23 -0.31 35.90 28.57
CA ARG A 23 -1.60 35.31 28.96
C ARG A 23 -2.70 35.59 27.95
N GLU A 24 -2.82 36.84 27.49
CA GLU A 24 -3.82 37.22 26.48
C GLU A 24 -3.61 36.52 25.17
N VAL A 25 -2.36 36.40 24.70
CA VAL A 25 -2.01 35.70 23.49
C VAL A 25 -2.35 34.19 23.58
N ILE A 26 -1.99 33.53 24.68
CA ILE A 26 -2.29 32.13 24.94
C ILE A 26 -3.81 31.90 24.99
N HIS A 27 -4.53 32.76 25.70
CA HIS A 27 -5.99 32.69 25.77
C HIS A 27 -6.61 32.81 24.39
N GLN A 28 -6.17 33.80 23.58
CA GLN A 28 -6.68 33.99 22.22
C GLN A 28 -6.39 32.79 21.32
N PHE A 29 -5.18 32.21 21.37
CA PHE A 29 -4.88 30.99 20.63
C PHE A 29 -5.79 29.83 21.02
N ASN A 30 -5.96 29.56 22.32
CA ASN A 30 -6.77 28.49 22.84
C ASN A 30 -8.23 28.64 22.42
N HIS A 31 -8.76 29.86 22.47
CA HIS A 31 -10.12 30.15 22.03
C HIS A 31 -10.30 29.99 20.53
N ASP A 32 -9.45 30.61 19.70
CA ASP A 32 -9.63 30.67 18.26
C ASP A 32 -9.42 29.28 17.59
N GLN A 33 -8.47 28.50 18.08
CA GLN A 33 -8.13 27.21 17.53
C GLN A 33 -8.67 26.00 18.31
N ARG A 34 -9.42 26.25 19.40
CA ARG A 34 -9.99 25.22 20.30
C ARG A 34 -8.92 24.21 20.74
N LEU A 35 -7.80 24.72 21.22
CA LEU A 35 -6.68 23.89 21.63
C LEU A 35 -7.00 23.15 22.93
N GLN A 36 -6.41 21.96 23.10
CA GLN A 36 -6.71 21.05 24.21
C GLN A 36 -5.58 20.94 25.23
N LEU A 37 -4.39 21.43 24.89
CA LEU A 37 -3.20 21.30 25.72
C LEU A 37 -2.23 22.44 25.40
N ASN A 38 -1.66 23.06 26.43
CA ASN A 38 -0.53 23.98 26.32
C ASN A 38 0.75 23.30 26.78
N ILE A 39 1.80 23.36 25.95
CA ILE A 39 3.10 22.75 26.25
C ILE A 39 4.14 23.85 26.36
N TYR A 40 4.68 24.03 27.57
CA TYR A 40 5.67 25.01 27.90
C TYR A 40 7.06 24.40 27.87
N LEU A 41 7.94 24.96 27.04
CA LEU A 41 9.34 24.53 26.94
C LEU A 41 10.26 25.61 27.55
N ASP A 42 11.02 25.26 28.56
CA ASP A 42 11.98 26.13 29.27
C ASP A 42 11.36 27.42 29.83
N CYS A 43 10.08 27.40 30.21
CA CYS A 43 9.35 28.59 30.66
C CYS A 43 9.30 28.78 32.18
N ASN A 44 9.90 27.91 32.98
CA ASN A 44 9.76 27.93 34.46
C ASN A 44 10.23 29.22 35.12
N ASP A 45 11.21 29.93 34.53
CA ASP A 45 11.84 31.10 35.14
C ASP A 45 11.35 32.44 34.53
N VAL A 46 10.38 32.41 33.63
CA VAL A 46 9.98 33.64 32.87
C VAL A 46 8.79 34.35 33.53
N GLY A 47 8.24 33.83 34.63
CA GLY A 47 7.14 34.47 35.36
C GLY A 47 5.85 34.64 34.54
N LEU A 48 5.63 33.78 33.56
CA LEU A 48 4.44 33.80 32.72
C LEU A 48 3.20 33.53 33.56
N GLN A 49 2.20 34.40 33.47
CA GLN A 49 0.89 34.14 34.05
C GLN A 49 0.20 33.03 33.26
N ILE A 50 0.06 31.85 33.89
CA ILE A 50 -0.48 30.64 33.27
C ILE A 50 -2.00 30.69 33.31
N GLY A 51 -2.64 30.53 32.15
CA GLY A 51 -4.09 30.35 32.06
C GLY A 51 -4.49 28.94 32.59
N GLN A 52 -5.63 28.86 33.30
CA GLN A 52 -6.15 27.58 33.83
C GLN A 52 -7.21 26.95 32.94
N GLU A 53 -7.48 27.50 31.76
CA GLU A 53 -8.57 27.06 30.88
C GLU A 53 -8.30 25.75 30.18
N VAL A 54 -7.03 25.45 29.95
CA VAL A 54 -6.56 24.26 29.23
C VAL A 54 -5.44 23.61 30.05
N PRO A 55 -5.34 22.29 30.10
CA PRO A 55 -4.23 21.61 30.76
C PRO A 55 -2.86 22.10 30.29
N ASN A 56 -1.91 22.18 31.21
CA ASN A 56 -0.57 22.73 30.96
C ASN A 56 0.48 21.62 31.22
N LEU A 57 1.38 21.39 30.28
CA LEU A 57 2.50 20.49 30.38
C LEU A 57 3.81 21.31 30.36
N PHE A 58 4.66 21.13 31.37
CA PHE A 58 5.96 21.78 31.44
C PHE A 58 7.07 20.79 31.06
N VAL A 59 7.89 21.18 30.10
CA VAL A 59 9.02 20.40 29.59
C VAL A 59 10.29 21.23 29.71
N ASN A 60 11.37 20.59 30.14
CA ASN A 60 12.69 21.20 30.17
C ASN A 60 13.55 20.58 29.06
N SER A 61 14.25 21.40 28.28
CA SER A 61 15.14 20.97 27.20
C SER A 61 16.35 20.13 27.68
N THR A 62 16.61 20.10 29.01
CA THR A 62 17.64 19.24 29.62
C THR A 62 17.14 17.86 30.02
N ALA A 63 15.82 17.64 30.05
CA ALA A 63 15.23 16.35 30.39
C ALA A 63 15.40 15.33 29.24
N GLU A 64 15.08 14.06 29.53
CA GLU A 64 15.04 13.02 28.50
C GLU A 64 14.26 13.46 27.26
N LYS A 65 14.72 13.03 26.08
CA LYS A 65 14.13 13.36 24.77
C LYS A 65 12.69 12.87 24.69
N ILE A 66 11.76 13.74 25.11
CA ILE A 66 10.32 13.46 25.05
C ILE A 66 9.82 13.88 23.65
N LYS A 67 9.14 12.98 22.96
CA LYS A 67 8.41 13.30 21.71
C LYS A 67 6.93 13.41 22.03
N ILE A 68 6.28 14.46 21.52
CA ILE A 68 4.83 14.69 21.68
C ILE A 68 4.05 13.72 20.79
N LEU A 69 4.56 13.45 19.59
CA LEU A 69 3.90 12.61 18.59
C LEU A 69 3.50 11.25 19.16
N GLY A 70 2.21 10.95 19.14
CA GLY A 70 1.64 9.68 19.64
C GLY A 70 1.49 9.57 21.16
N ARG A 71 1.90 10.58 21.94
CA ARG A 71 1.76 10.59 23.40
C ARG A 71 0.76 11.62 23.90
N PHE A 72 0.66 12.77 23.22
CA PHE A 72 -0.21 13.88 23.58
C PHE A 72 -1.09 14.29 22.40
N SER A 73 -2.10 15.12 22.69
CA SER A 73 -3.01 15.63 21.67
C SER A 73 -2.26 16.43 20.60
N SER A 74 -2.61 16.22 19.34
CA SER A 74 -2.15 17.02 18.21
C SER A 74 -2.83 18.40 18.12
N HIS A 75 -3.77 18.70 19.03
CA HIS A 75 -4.41 20.03 19.16
C HIS A 75 -3.77 20.76 20.33
N SER A 76 -2.49 21.09 20.23
CA SER A 76 -1.71 21.70 21.29
C SER A 76 -1.07 23.01 20.86
N LEU A 77 -0.95 23.96 21.77
CA LEU A 77 -0.13 25.15 21.62
C LEU A 77 1.25 24.88 22.23
N ILE A 78 2.28 25.24 21.51
CA ILE A 78 3.66 25.16 22.00
C ILE A 78 4.11 26.54 22.42
N ILE A 79 4.51 26.70 23.67
CA ILE A 79 5.06 27.94 24.21
C ILE A 79 6.54 27.69 24.51
N ALA A 80 7.43 28.32 23.76
CA ALA A 80 8.88 28.18 23.96
C ALA A 80 9.46 29.51 24.46
N CYS A 81 10.10 29.46 25.63
CA CYS A 81 10.73 30.64 26.25
C CYS A 81 12.23 30.63 26.00
N PHE A 82 12.70 31.69 25.35
CA PHE A 82 14.10 31.79 24.95
C PHE A 82 14.83 32.80 25.82
N LYS A 83 15.95 32.35 26.40
CA LYS A 83 16.96 33.21 27.05
C LYS A 83 18.22 33.18 26.18
N ASP A 84 18.92 34.31 26.05
CA ASP A 84 20.10 34.41 25.20
C ASP A 84 21.17 33.34 25.53
N SER A 85 21.35 33.02 26.82
CA SER A 85 22.31 32.02 27.27
C SER A 85 21.97 30.56 26.88
N THR A 86 20.68 30.23 26.66
CA THR A 86 20.21 28.88 26.44
C THR A 86 19.53 28.69 25.08
N ARG A 87 19.48 29.72 24.24
CA ARG A 87 18.70 29.75 23.00
C ARG A 87 18.91 28.54 22.08
N ASN A 88 20.15 28.14 21.82
CA ASN A 88 20.46 27.00 20.95
C ASN A 88 20.01 25.67 21.54
N ARG A 89 20.07 25.52 22.86
CA ARG A 89 19.61 24.35 23.57
C ARG A 89 18.09 24.24 23.50
N THR A 90 17.37 25.33 23.77
CA THR A 90 15.91 25.36 23.68
C THR A 90 15.41 25.10 22.24
N LEU A 91 16.08 25.68 21.21
CA LEU A 91 15.78 25.41 19.81
C LEU A 91 15.98 23.90 19.44
N ASN A 92 17.08 23.29 19.88
CA ASN A 92 17.30 21.87 19.66
C ASN A 92 16.28 21.01 20.42
N GLY A 93 15.96 21.38 21.66
CA GLY A 93 14.90 20.72 22.43
C GLY A 93 13.54 20.80 21.72
N LEU A 94 13.21 21.96 21.16
CA LEU A 94 11.98 22.18 20.40
C LEU A 94 11.93 21.30 19.14
N LYS A 95 13.04 21.21 18.39
CA LYS A 95 13.16 20.35 17.21
C LYS A 95 12.90 18.86 17.54
N GLU A 96 13.49 18.38 18.64
CA GLU A 96 13.32 16.99 19.09
C GLU A 96 11.89 16.74 19.61
N LEU A 97 11.36 17.65 20.40
CA LEU A 97 10.02 17.60 21.00
C LEU A 97 8.92 17.52 19.93
N LEU A 98 9.03 18.34 18.88
CA LEU A 98 8.04 18.52 17.82
C LEU A 98 8.31 17.68 16.57
N TRP A 99 9.18 16.73 16.66
CA TRP A 99 9.45 15.89 15.50
C TRP A 99 8.17 15.24 14.96
N GLY A 100 7.82 15.55 13.70
CA GLY A 100 6.57 15.13 13.04
C GLY A 100 5.35 16.03 13.33
N LEU A 101 5.50 17.10 14.12
CA LEU A 101 4.43 18.01 14.52
C LEU A 101 4.76 19.50 14.27
N GLN A 102 5.62 19.78 13.27
CA GLN A 102 6.07 21.15 12.97
C GLN A 102 4.95 22.11 12.51
N TYR A 103 3.80 21.55 12.18
CA TYR A 103 2.61 22.33 11.80
C TYR A 103 1.82 22.89 12.99
N LEU A 104 2.17 22.54 14.22
CA LEU A 104 1.47 23.04 15.40
C LEU A 104 1.69 24.56 15.55
N PRO A 105 0.71 25.29 16.10
CA PRO A 105 0.89 26.71 16.45
C PRO A 105 1.89 26.85 17.58
N MET A 106 2.78 27.85 17.45
CA MET A 106 3.86 28.09 18.39
C MET A 106 3.88 29.53 18.81
N LEU A 107 4.07 29.78 20.11
CA LEU A 107 4.36 31.06 20.69
C LEU A 107 5.82 31.08 21.17
N PHE A 108 6.65 31.87 20.52
CA PHE A 108 8.01 32.15 20.97
C PHE A 108 7.99 33.33 21.88
N VAL A 109 8.44 33.16 23.10
CA VAL A 109 8.58 34.23 24.08
C VAL A 109 10.06 34.63 24.10
N VAL A 110 10.36 35.85 23.63
CA VAL A 110 11.73 36.27 23.34
C VAL A 110 11.97 37.69 23.84
N GLU A 111 13.22 38.05 24.14
CA GLU A 111 13.61 39.37 24.57
C GLU A 111 14.14 40.22 23.40
N SER A 112 14.86 39.58 22.45
CA SER A 112 15.54 40.25 21.32
C SER A 112 15.74 39.34 20.14
N HIS A 113 16.36 39.79 19.06
CA HIS A 113 16.84 39.00 17.93
C HIS A 113 15.76 38.21 17.16
N MET A 114 14.62 38.82 16.85
CA MET A 114 13.48 38.18 16.16
C MET A 114 13.87 37.51 14.87
N ASP A 115 14.68 38.14 14.02
CA ASP A 115 15.13 37.60 12.72
C ASP A 115 15.85 36.27 12.87
N PHE A 116 16.70 36.15 13.91
CA PHE A 116 17.41 34.91 14.18
C PHE A 116 16.44 33.75 14.47
N TYR A 117 15.44 34.01 15.36
CA TYR A 117 14.49 32.96 15.73
C TYR A 117 13.60 32.54 14.56
N PHE A 118 13.16 33.46 13.71
CA PHE A 118 12.36 33.13 12.54
C PHE A 118 13.17 32.42 11.45
N GLN A 119 14.45 32.76 11.28
CA GLN A 119 15.33 32.04 10.39
C GLN A 119 15.54 30.58 10.87
N GLN A 120 15.72 30.38 12.19
CA GLN A 120 15.81 29.02 12.76
C GLN A 120 14.47 28.30 12.70
N ALA A 121 13.36 28.96 12.88
CA ALA A 121 12.04 28.41 12.74
C ALA A 121 11.84 27.85 11.32
N LEU A 122 12.21 28.61 10.29
CA LEU A 122 12.16 28.13 8.89
C LEU A 122 13.06 26.91 8.67
N ASN A 123 14.32 26.95 9.16
CA ASN A 123 15.26 25.83 9.03
C ASN A 123 14.76 24.53 9.66
N TYR A 124 13.93 24.63 10.70
CA TYR A 124 13.31 23.47 11.37
C TYR A 124 11.91 23.13 10.84
N GLY A 125 11.40 23.91 9.88
CA GLY A 125 10.08 23.69 9.28
C GLY A 125 8.90 24.19 10.13
N PHE A 126 9.15 25.08 11.11
CA PHE A 126 8.12 25.66 11.95
C PHE A 126 7.48 26.87 11.25
N ILE A 127 6.31 26.72 10.69
CA ILE A 127 5.66 27.75 9.87
C ILE A 127 4.70 28.62 10.68
N HIS A 128 3.98 28.01 11.63
CA HIS A 128 2.96 28.67 12.42
C HIS A 128 3.56 29.25 13.71
N VAL A 129 4.49 30.21 13.57
CA VAL A 129 5.20 30.82 14.71
C VAL A 129 4.77 32.28 14.91
N LEU A 130 4.31 32.55 16.10
CA LEU A 130 4.11 33.89 16.63
C LEU A 130 5.19 34.16 17.68
N ALA A 131 5.84 35.29 17.63
CA ALA A 131 6.82 35.71 18.64
C ALA A 131 6.28 36.90 19.44
N LEU A 132 6.35 36.80 20.76
CA LEU A 132 6.06 37.87 21.71
C LEU A 132 7.36 38.42 22.24
N ASN A 133 7.60 39.70 22.03
CA ASN A 133 8.70 40.42 22.63
C ASN A 133 8.32 40.82 24.07
N LEU A 134 9.03 40.29 25.06
CA LEU A 134 8.76 40.58 26.48
C LEU A 134 9.04 42.03 26.89
N MET A 135 9.95 42.70 26.18
CA MET A 135 10.37 44.07 26.56
C MET A 135 9.32 45.10 26.22
N ASN A 136 8.60 44.95 25.12
CA ASN A 136 7.65 45.94 24.62
C ASN A 136 6.23 45.42 24.38
N GLY A 137 5.98 44.12 24.62
CA GLY A 137 4.69 43.46 24.39
C GLY A 137 4.25 43.38 22.92
N SER A 138 5.16 43.59 21.98
CA SER A 138 4.84 43.54 20.55
C SER A 138 4.84 42.13 20.03
N LEU A 139 3.90 41.85 19.09
CA LEU A 139 3.79 40.57 18.42
C LEU A 139 4.42 40.60 17.04
N TYR A 140 5.13 39.52 16.70
CA TYR A 140 5.80 39.36 15.41
C TYR A 140 5.48 38.00 14.84
N THR A 141 5.38 37.90 13.52
CA THR A 141 5.33 36.66 12.76
C THR A 141 6.17 36.85 11.51
N TYR A 142 6.28 35.82 10.71
CA TYR A 142 7.08 35.88 9.49
C TYR A 142 6.42 35.21 8.28
N LYS A 143 6.78 35.70 7.10
CA LYS A 143 6.55 34.97 5.84
C LYS A 143 7.80 34.18 5.50
N PRO A 144 7.67 32.86 5.26
CA PRO A 144 8.83 32.00 5.00
C PRO A 144 9.44 32.17 3.60
N TYR A 145 8.63 32.55 2.60
CA TYR A 145 9.05 32.56 1.20
C TYR A 145 8.81 33.89 0.51
N PRO A 146 9.67 34.28 -0.48
CA PRO A 146 10.91 33.65 -0.93
C PRO A 146 12.08 33.83 0.04
N LYS A 147 11.99 34.78 0.96
CA LYS A 147 12.93 35.06 2.06
C LYS A 147 12.14 35.27 3.33
N VAL A 148 12.76 35.00 4.46
CA VAL A 148 12.17 35.34 5.76
C VAL A 148 11.92 36.84 5.86
N GLU A 149 10.65 37.22 5.90
CA GLU A 149 10.22 38.60 6.13
C GLU A 149 9.46 38.65 7.45
N VAL A 150 10.01 39.40 8.40
CA VAL A 150 9.42 39.58 9.74
C VAL A 150 8.37 40.70 9.69
N HIS A 151 7.19 40.41 10.18
CA HIS A 151 6.07 41.35 10.25
C HIS A 151 5.62 41.52 11.68
N GLN A 152 5.59 42.80 12.13
CA GLN A 152 4.89 43.16 13.36
C GLN A 152 3.38 43.10 13.11
N ILE A 153 2.65 42.45 14.00
CA ILE A 153 1.19 42.32 13.91
C ILE A 153 0.52 42.99 15.12
N LYS A 154 -0.68 43.51 14.89
CA LYS A 154 -1.53 44.10 15.94
C LYS A 154 -2.71 43.19 16.27
N ASP A 155 -3.06 42.29 15.39
CA ASP A 155 -4.23 41.42 15.47
C ASP A 155 -3.88 39.97 15.14
N MET A 156 -4.46 39.02 15.87
CA MET A 156 -4.30 37.59 15.67
C MET A 156 -4.87 37.10 14.31
N GLN A 157 -5.89 37.81 13.76
CA GLN A 157 -6.42 37.45 12.44
C GLN A 157 -5.35 37.60 11.35
N LYS A 158 -4.54 38.64 11.43
CA LYS A 158 -3.43 38.87 10.52
C LYS A 158 -2.36 37.79 10.64
N PHE A 159 -2.11 37.27 11.85
CA PHE A 159 -1.25 36.09 12.04
C PHE A 159 -1.79 34.88 11.27
N TYR A 160 -3.06 34.54 11.42
CA TYR A 160 -3.67 33.43 10.75
C TYR A 160 -3.68 33.58 9.21
N GLU A 161 -3.79 34.78 8.70
CA GLU A 161 -3.71 35.07 7.26
C GLU A 161 -2.28 34.89 6.71
N LEU A 162 -1.29 35.43 7.42
CA LEU A 162 0.11 35.39 7.00
C LEU A 162 0.72 34.00 7.07
N THR A 163 0.32 33.18 8.04
CA THR A 163 0.84 31.81 8.22
C THR A 163 0.16 30.78 7.33
N LYS A 164 -0.95 31.14 6.65
CA LYS A 164 -1.52 30.24 5.61
C LYS A 164 -0.59 30.24 4.41
N LEU A 165 0.12 29.13 4.19
CA LEU A 165 0.94 28.91 3.02
C LEU A 165 0.06 28.75 1.76
N ARG A 166 -0.44 29.85 1.23
CA ARG A 166 -1.23 29.88 -0.01
C ARG A 166 -0.41 30.13 -1.26
N ASN A 167 0.82 30.61 -1.11
CA ASN A 167 1.68 30.99 -2.21
C ASN A 167 3.16 30.78 -1.83
N LEU A 168 3.84 29.91 -2.53
CA LEU A 168 5.27 29.63 -2.35
C LEU A 168 6.16 30.67 -3.06
N GLN A 169 5.56 31.61 -3.80
CA GLN A 169 6.26 32.73 -4.46
C GLN A 169 7.44 32.30 -5.34
N GLY A 170 7.27 31.19 -6.08
CA GLY A 170 8.31 30.66 -6.95
C GLY A 170 9.37 29.81 -6.24
N GLN A 171 9.21 29.53 -4.94
CA GLN A 171 10.14 28.64 -4.21
C GLN A 171 10.34 27.34 -4.93
N VAL A 172 11.60 26.91 -5.05
CA VAL A 172 11.95 25.62 -5.63
C VAL A 172 11.57 24.50 -4.67
N VAL A 173 10.78 23.54 -5.17
CA VAL A 173 10.42 22.31 -4.48
C VAL A 173 11.17 21.16 -5.13
N ARG A 174 12.10 20.58 -4.40
CA ARG A 174 12.96 19.51 -4.87
C ARG A 174 12.23 18.17 -4.72
N THR A 175 12.05 17.49 -5.84
CA THR A 175 11.34 16.21 -5.89
C THR A 175 12.24 15.10 -6.42
N SER A 176 11.95 13.86 -6.03
CA SER A 176 12.50 12.69 -6.67
C SER A 176 11.43 12.01 -7.52
N VAL A 177 11.71 11.79 -8.81
CA VAL A 177 10.79 11.08 -9.70
C VAL A 177 11.45 9.77 -10.15
N GLU A 178 10.93 8.69 -9.61
CA GLU A 178 11.37 7.34 -9.95
C GLU A 178 10.49 6.71 -11.01
N THR A 179 11.02 5.72 -11.74
CA THR A 179 10.21 4.93 -12.67
C THR A 179 9.46 3.83 -11.92
N MET A 180 8.30 4.17 -11.40
CA MET A 180 7.43 3.29 -10.63
C MET A 180 6.00 3.33 -11.18
N THR A 181 5.82 2.71 -12.36
CA THR A 181 4.52 2.62 -13.02
C THR A 181 3.47 1.93 -12.14
N PRO A 182 2.21 2.43 -12.12
CA PRO A 182 1.65 3.60 -12.81
C PRO A 182 1.77 4.93 -12.02
N ARG A 183 2.44 4.94 -10.88
CA ARG A 183 2.51 6.07 -9.92
C ARG A 183 3.33 7.23 -10.42
N CYS A 184 4.58 6.94 -10.73
CA CYS A 184 5.55 7.85 -11.31
C CYS A 184 6.30 7.11 -12.41
N PHE A 185 6.48 7.72 -13.54
CA PHE A 185 7.32 7.19 -14.60
C PHE A 185 7.69 8.27 -15.61
N ARG A 186 8.73 8.02 -16.37
CA ARG A 186 9.13 8.88 -17.47
C ARG A 186 9.10 8.11 -18.79
N TYR A 187 8.82 8.82 -19.85
CA TYR A 187 8.85 8.28 -21.20
C TYR A 187 9.23 9.36 -22.20
N ARG A 188 9.69 8.95 -23.37
CA ARG A 188 9.91 9.89 -24.47
C ARG A 188 8.63 10.01 -25.29
N ASN A 189 8.18 11.24 -25.49
CA ASN A 189 7.03 11.50 -26.34
C ASN A 189 7.41 11.32 -27.84
N ARG A 190 6.42 11.51 -28.73
CA ARG A 190 6.65 11.40 -30.21
C ARG A 190 7.69 12.38 -30.75
N HIS A 191 7.99 13.46 -30.03
CA HIS A 191 8.99 14.47 -30.38
C HIS A 191 10.34 14.20 -29.72
N GLY A 192 10.54 13.05 -29.09
CA GLY A 192 11.79 12.68 -28.41
C GLY A 192 12.00 13.35 -27.03
N GLN A 193 11.10 14.21 -26.60
CA GLN A 193 11.20 14.94 -25.33
C GLN A 193 10.89 14.00 -24.17
N LEU A 194 11.64 14.13 -23.08
CA LEU A 194 11.39 13.39 -21.84
C LEU A 194 10.17 13.98 -21.11
N VAL A 195 9.19 13.13 -20.85
CA VAL A 195 7.95 13.50 -20.16
C VAL A 195 7.82 12.68 -18.89
N TYR A 196 7.54 13.34 -17.79
CA TYR A 196 7.18 12.71 -16.53
C TYR A 196 5.67 12.55 -16.44
N ALA A 197 5.24 11.39 -15.97
CA ALA A 197 3.82 11.02 -15.88
C ALA A 197 3.57 10.12 -14.67
N GLY A 198 2.32 9.77 -14.48
CA GLY A 198 1.84 8.96 -13.37
C GLY A 198 0.93 9.77 -12.44
N TYR A 199 0.05 9.09 -11.72
CA TYR A 199 -0.96 9.79 -10.94
C TYR A 199 -0.37 10.49 -9.70
N MET A 200 0.61 9.88 -9.02
CA MET A 200 1.27 10.52 -7.86
C MET A 200 2.14 11.70 -8.30
N TYR A 201 2.87 11.56 -9.40
CA TYR A 201 3.62 12.68 -9.96
C TYR A 201 2.71 13.85 -10.32
N ARG A 202 1.56 13.58 -10.96
CA ARG A 202 0.59 14.64 -11.29
C ARG A 202 0.05 15.34 -10.06
N MET A 203 -0.20 14.61 -8.97
CA MET A 203 -0.65 15.21 -7.70
C MET A 203 0.39 16.16 -7.11
N VAL A 204 1.67 15.74 -7.07
CA VAL A 204 2.77 16.60 -6.60
C VAL A 204 2.92 17.82 -7.49
N LYS A 205 2.92 17.63 -8.80
CA LYS A 205 3.01 18.73 -9.76
C LYS A 205 1.85 19.72 -9.63
N GLU A 206 0.64 19.24 -9.49
CA GLU A 206 -0.54 20.10 -9.32
C GLU A 206 -0.49 20.85 -7.99
N PHE A 207 -0.03 20.20 -6.92
CA PHE A 207 0.23 20.87 -5.64
C PHE A 207 1.23 22.02 -5.81
N ILE A 208 2.41 21.75 -6.38
CA ILE A 208 3.45 22.78 -6.59
C ILE A 208 2.90 23.94 -7.42
N LYS A 209 2.19 23.63 -8.50
CA LYS A 209 1.57 24.64 -9.38
C LYS A 209 0.49 25.48 -8.66
N THR A 210 -0.39 24.81 -7.90
CA THR A 210 -1.49 25.48 -7.17
C THR A 210 -0.95 26.46 -6.14
N TYR A 211 0.17 26.11 -5.52
CA TYR A 211 0.83 26.98 -4.55
C TYR A 211 1.92 27.87 -5.14
N ASN A 212 1.96 28.01 -6.48
CA ASN A 212 2.90 28.89 -7.18
C ASN A 212 4.37 28.59 -6.81
N GLY A 213 4.74 27.32 -6.77
CA GLY A 213 6.13 26.86 -6.62
C GLY A 213 6.73 26.49 -7.96
N THR A 214 8.04 26.23 -7.97
CA THR A 214 8.79 25.66 -9.11
C THR A 214 9.29 24.28 -8.76
N GLU A 215 9.24 23.36 -9.72
CA GLU A 215 9.66 21.96 -9.52
C GLU A 215 11.10 21.75 -9.96
N GLU A 216 11.89 21.06 -9.15
CA GLU A 216 13.23 20.59 -9.47
C GLU A 216 13.37 19.10 -9.21
N HIS A 217 13.96 18.36 -10.16
CA HIS A 217 14.19 16.93 -10.03
C HIS A 217 15.64 16.66 -9.63
N VAL A 218 15.86 16.31 -8.35
CA VAL A 218 17.20 16.22 -7.77
C VAL A 218 17.98 15.00 -8.25
N PHE A 219 17.33 13.83 -8.37
CA PHE A 219 18.01 12.59 -8.76
C PHE A 219 18.04 12.34 -10.28
N GLY A 220 17.71 13.34 -11.06
CA GLY A 220 17.86 13.39 -12.52
C GLY A 220 17.42 12.15 -13.30
N TYR A 221 18.36 11.28 -13.67
CA TYR A 221 18.15 10.20 -14.62
C TYR A 221 18.15 8.78 -14.03
N VAL A 222 18.04 8.63 -12.72
CA VAL A 222 18.02 7.31 -12.07
C VAL A 222 16.66 6.64 -12.28
N ASP A 223 16.64 5.43 -12.84
CA ASP A 223 15.38 4.70 -13.08
C ASP A 223 14.73 4.21 -11.78
N THR A 224 15.54 3.88 -10.79
CA THR A 224 15.10 3.41 -9.49
C THR A 224 16.01 3.98 -8.40
N ILE A 225 15.41 4.49 -7.34
CA ILE A 225 16.12 4.88 -6.13
C ILE A 225 15.76 3.84 -5.06
N PRO A 226 16.73 3.15 -4.44
CA PRO A 226 16.45 2.28 -3.33
C PRO A 226 15.65 3.00 -2.26
N TYR A 227 14.66 2.33 -1.68
CA TYR A 227 13.73 2.98 -0.75
C TYR A 227 14.45 3.67 0.42
N LYS A 228 15.45 3.00 1.01
CA LYS A 228 16.24 3.55 2.11
C LYS A 228 17.01 4.81 1.74
N GLU A 229 17.54 4.88 0.51
CA GLU A 229 18.26 6.06 0.01
C GLU A 229 17.35 7.25 -0.20
N GLY A 230 16.16 7.03 -0.81
CA GLY A 230 15.17 8.08 -0.98
C GLY A 230 14.69 8.67 0.34
N LEU A 231 14.50 7.80 1.35
CA LEU A 231 14.14 8.24 2.70
C LEU A 231 15.29 8.98 3.40
N ALA A 232 16.55 8.56 3.19
CA ALA A 232 17.71 9.26 3.72
C ALA A 232 17.84 10.67 3.12
N ALA A 233 17.65 10.80 1.81
CA ALA A 233 17.66 12.08 1.11
C ALA A 233 16.54 13.03 1.61
N LEU A 234 15.34 12.51 1.86
CA LEU A 234 14.24 13.27 2.46
C LEU A 234 14.60 13.73 3.89
N LYS A 235 15.18 12.84 4.71
CA LYS A 235 15.60 13.14 6.07
C LYS A 235 16.74 14.15 6.12
N ASN A 236 17.67 14.09 5.18
CA ASN A 236 18.80 15.00 5.08
C ASN A 236 18.40 16.36 4.47
N GLY A 237 17.17 16.49 3.97
CA GLY A 237 16.70 17.69 3.30
C GLY A 237 17.30 17.90 1.91
N GLU A 238 17.77 16.85 1.26
CA GLU A 238 18.22 16.88 -0.14
C GLU A 238 17.03 17.00 -1.09
N ILE A 239 15.91 16.35 -0.74
CA ILE A 239 14.62 16.45 -1.42
C ILE A 239 13.55 16.92 -0.44
N ASP A 240 12.56 17.66 -0.94
CA ASP A 240 11.46 18.19 -0.15
C ASP A 240 10.22 17.29 -0.23
N MET A 241 10.02 16.62 -1.37
CA MET A 241 8.87 15.72 -1.58
C MET A 241 9.29 14.47 -2.36
N MET A 242 8.79 13.33 -1.91
CA MET A 242 8.97 12.05 -2.59
C MET A 242 7.60 11.43 -2.87
N PRO A 243 7.16 11.35 -4.15
CA PRO A 243 5.88 10.79 -4.54
C PRO A 243 5.90 9.25 -4.48
N ARG A 244 5.97 8.71 -3.27
CA ARG A 244 6.08 7.28 -2.99
C ARG A 244 5.05 6.84 -1.93
N ILE A 245 4.67 5.58 -1.96
CA ILE A 245 3.84 4.98 -0.90
C ILE A 245 4.74 4.66 0.29
N ILE A 246 4.25 4.99 1.47
CA ILE A 246 4.90 4.68 2.74
C ILE A 246 4.13 3.55 3.41
N HIS A 247 4.83 2.51 3.83
CA HIS A 247 4.24 1.42 4.60
C HIS A 247 3.76 1.90 5.97
N ALA A 248 2.60 1.40 6.42
CA ALA A 248 2.01 1.76 7.69
C ALA A 248 2.95 1.54 8.90
N LEU A 249 3.80 0.51 8.84
CA LEU A 249 4.79 0.19 9.89
C LEU A 249 5.88 1.26 10.06
N GLN A 250 6.09 2.13 9.07
CA GLN A 250 7.12 3.17 9.10
C GLN A 250 6.57 4.56 9.47
N TRP A 251 5.35 4.62 9.95
CA TRP A 251 4.67 5.88 10.25
C TRP A 251 5.39 6.79 11.25
N ASN A 252 6.28 6.26 12.03
CA ASN A 252 6.99 7.01 13.07
C ASN A 252 8.26 7.73 12.58
N TYR A 253 8.67 7.55 11.32
CA TYR A 253 9.97 8.01 10.83
C TYR A 253 9.94 9.22 9.89
N PHE A 254 8.79 9.59 9.30
CA PHE A 254 8.74 10.61 8.25
C PHE A 254 7.53 11.54 8.34
N TYR A 255 7.73 12.77 7.85
CA TYR A 255 6.64 13.69 7.56
C TYR A 255 5.82 13.13 6.40
N ARG A 256 4.57 12.88 6.63
CA ARG A 256 3.65 12.35 5.64
C ARG A 256 2.52 13.31 5.36
N SER A 257 1.99 13.28 4.15
CA SER A 257 0.72 13.92 3.85
C SER A 257 -0.42 13.23 4.62
N HIS A 258 -1.59 13.85 4.63
CA HIS A 258 -2.80 13.11 4.95
C HIS A 258 -2.91 11.85 4.10
N ILE A 259 -3.58 10.82 4.63
CA ILE A 259 -3.87 9.59 3.90
C ILE A 259 -4.76 9.97 2.71
N LEU A 260 -4.20 9.90 1.50
CA LEU A 260 -4.91 10.21 0.27
C LEU A 260 -5.81 9.04 -0.15
N TYR A 261 -5.30 7.82 -0.07
CA TYR A 261 -6.08 6.61 -0.21
C TYR A 261 -5.30 5.38 0.31
N ASN A 262 -6.02 4.32 0.65
CA ASN A 262 -5.42 3.06 1.08
C ASN A 262 -5.23 2.13 -0.12
N ILE A 263 -4.05 1.53 -0.21
CA ILE A 263 -3.70 0.55 -1.23
C ILE A 263 -3.44 -0.79 -0.56
N LYS A 264 -4.00 -1.83 -1.16
CA LYS A 264 -3.76 -3.21 -0.71
C LYS A 264 -2.51 -3.76 -1.39
N THR A 265 -1.78 -4.56 -0.65
CA THR A 265 -0.66 -5.35 -1.16
C THR A 265 -1.12 -6.76 -1.49
N TYR A 266 -0.60 -7.33 -2.56
CA TYR A 266 -0.90 -8.67 -3.03
C TYR A 266 0.37 -9.37 -3.48
N ILE A 267 0.34 -10.69 -3.53
CA ILE A 267 1.34 -11.45 -4.25
C ILE A 267 0.81 -11.77 -5.65
N MET A 268 1.55 -11.36 -6.67
CA MET A 268 1.31 -11.74 -8.05
C MET A 268 1.89 -13.13 -8.27
N VAL A 269 1.05 -14.05 -8.73
CA VAL A 269 1.45 -15.41 -9.09
C VAL A 269 1.09 -15.70 -10.55
N PRO A 270 1.83 -16.54 -11.25
CA PRO A 270 1.49 -16.89 -12.62
C PRO A 270 0.18 -17.69 -12.68
N TRP A 271 -0.50 -17.61 -13.81
CA TRP A 271 -1.60 -18.52 -14.10
C TRP A 271 -1.13 -19.96 -14.08
N ALA A 272 -2.03 -20.83 -13.68
CA ALA A 272 -1.78 -22.26 -13.72
C ALA A 272 -1.38 -22.70 -15.13
N GLU A 273 -0.31 -23.47 -15.24
CA GLU A 273 0.15 -24.01 -16.49
C GLU A 273 -0.85 -25.02 -17.07
N PRO A 274 -1.05 -25.05 -18.38
CA PRO A 274 -1.89 -26.06 -18.99
C PRO A 274 -1.27 -27.45 -18.82
N LEU A 275 -2.10 -28.43 -18.52
CA LEU A 275 -1.67 -29.83 -18.45
C LEU A 275 -1.34 -30.36 -19.85
N PRO A 276 -0.41 -31.31 -19.98
CA PRO A 276 -0.12 -31.96 -21.24
C PRO A 276 -1.38 -32.61 -21.84
N LYS A 277 -1.60 -32.41 -23.13
CA LYS A 277 -2.78 -32.91 -23.85
C LYS A 277 -3.01 -34.42 -23.70
N SER A 278 -1.94 -35.18 -23.51
CA SER A 278 -2.00 -36.65 -23.26
C SER A 278 -2.79 -37.01 -22.00
N LEU A 279 -2.78 -36.16 -20.99
CA LEU A 279 -3.53 -36.40 -19.75
C LEU A 279 -5.04 -36.16 -19.90
N TYR A 280 -5.49 -35.46 -20.94
CA TYR A 280 -6.91 -35.20 -21.21
C TYR A 280 -7.73 -36.45 -21.36
N PHE A 281 -7.12 -37.53 -21.86
CA PHE A 281 -7.80 -38.84 -22.04
C PHE A 281 -7.99 -39.61 -20.73
N ILE A 282 -7.15 -39.35 -19.73
CA ILE A 282 -7.22 -40.07 -18.45
C ILE A 282 -8.06 -39.31 -17.42
N GLN A 283 -8.06 -38.00 -17.51
CA GLN A 283 -8.66 -37.10 -16.53
C GLN A 283 -10.21 -37.11 -16.45
N PRO A 284 -10.99 -37.51 -17.51
CA PRO A 284 -12.45 -37.54 -17.39
C PRO A 284 -12.97 -38.36 -16.21
N PHE A 285 -12.23 -39.39 -15.79
CA PHE A 285 -12.57 -40.15 -14.61
C PHE A 285 -11.43 -40.13 -13.57
N ARG A 286 -11.80 -40.13 -12.30
CA ARG A 286 -10.85 -40.31 -11.20
C ARG A 286 -10.26 -41.73 -11.23
N SER A 287 -9.06 -41.92 -10.71
CA SER A 287 -8.37 -43.22 -10.66
C SER A 287 -9.24 -44.32 -10.05
N THR A 288 -10.05 -44.01 -9.04
CA THR A 288 -11.00 -44.93 -8.41
C THR A 288 -12.06 -45.43 -9.39
N VAL A 289 -12.57 -44.53 -10.27
CA VAL A 289 -13.57 -44.88 -11.28
C VAL A 289 -12.95 -45.81 -12.36
N TRP A 290 -11.73 -45.49 -12.80
CA TRP A 290 -11.00 -46.36 -13.74
C TRP A 290 -10.80 -47.75 -13.17
N ILE A 291 -10.37 -47.87 -11.91
CA ILE A 291 -10.22 -49.17 -11.23
C ILE A 291 -11.57 -49.90 -11.16
N THR A 292 -12.64 -49.21 -10.80
CA THR A 292 -13.99 -49.78 -10.73
C THR A 292 -14.45 -50.30 -12.10
N ILE A 293 -14.20 -49.55 -13.18
CA ILE A 293 -14.53 -49.95 -14.55
C ILE A 293 -13.76 -51.26 -14.91
N MET A 294 -12.45 -51.29 -14.62
CA MET A 294 -11.63 -52.47 -14.91
C MET A 294 -12.07 -53.72 -14.14
N VAL A 295 -12.34 -53.58 -12.84
CA VAL A 295 -12.85 -54.67 -12.00
C VAL A 295 -14.22 -55.17 -12.50
N SER A 296 -15.14 -54.22 -12.79
CA SER A 296 -16.48 -54.54 -13.31
C SER A 296 -16.42 -55.22 -14.66
N PHE A 297 -15.49 -54.81 -15.53
CA PHE A 297 -15.27 -55.41 -16.83
C PHE A 297 -14.82 -56.88 -16.73
N VAL A 298 -13.82 -57.15 -15.86
CA VAL A 298 -13.34 -58.51 -15.62
C VAL A 298 -14.46 -59.38 -15.03
N TYR A 299 -15.18 -58.84 -14.02
CA TYR A 299 -16.30 -59.52 -13.39
C TYR A 299 -17.39 -59.87 -14.41
N ALA A 300 -17.83 -58.90 -15.21
CA ALA A 300 -18.84 -59.11 -16.23
C ALA A 300 -18.41 -60.18 -17.28
N SER A 301 -17.12 -60.16 -17.66
CA SER A 301 -16.55 -61.14 -18.60
C SER A 301 -16.61 -62.55 -18.04
N ILE A 302 -16.29 -62.74 -16.77
CA ILE A 302 -16.34 -64.02 -16.07
C ILE A 302 -17.79 -64.54 -15.95
N VAL A 303 -18.72 -63.62 -15.57
CA VAL A 303 -20.15 -63.95 -15.43
C VAL A 303 -20.74 -64.38 -16.75
N ILE A 304 -20.47 -63.69 -17.86
CA ILE A 304 -20.97 -64.04 -19.19
C ILE A 304 -20.34 -65.33 -19.67
N TRP A 305 -19.05 -65.54 -19.45
CA TRP A 305 -18.38 -66.83 -19.76
C TRP A 305 -19.01 -67.99 -19.00
N TRP A 306 -19.27 -67.83 -17.66
CA TRP A 306 -19.85 -68.84 -16.82
C TRP A 306 -21.29 -69.22 -17.24
N ILE A 307 -22.11 -68.22 -17.59
CA ILE A 307 -23.47 -68.43 -18.10
C ILE A 307 -23.42 -69.21 -19.40
N ARG A 308 -22.56 -68.84 -20.34
CA ARG A 308 -22.39 -69.55 -21.62
C ARG A 308 -21.86 -70.96 -21.44
N PHE A 309 -20.90 -71.15 -20.57
CA PHE A 309 -20.35 -72.47 -20.27
C PHE A 309 -21.43 -73.41 -19.74
N ARG A 310 -22.30 -72.89 -18.87
CA ARG A 310 -23.43 -73.69 -18.35
C ARG A 310 -24.45 -74.09 -19.42
N GLN A 311 -24.65 -73.24 -20.42
CA GLN A 311 -25.68 -73.51 -21.48
C GLN A 311 -25.19 -74.25 -22.69
N GLN A 312 -23.97 -74.02 -23.09
CA GLN A 312 -23.43 -74.59 -24.38
C GLN A 312 -22.30 -75.59 -24.21
N GLY A 313 -21.82 -75.78 -23.00
CA GLY A 313 -20.73 -76.75 -22.72
C GLY A 313 -19.35 -76.34 -23.25
N ASN A 314 -19.27 -75.49 -24.23
CA ASN A 314 -18.01 -75.10 -24.88
C ASN A 314 -17.99 -73.58 -25.19
N SER A 315 -17.50 -72.79 -24.26
CA SER A 315 -17.38 -71.32 -24.43
C SER A 315 -15.95 -70.88 -24.15
N SER A 316 -15.40 -70.02 -24.99
CA SER A 316 -14.09 -69.44 -24.76
C SER A 316 -14.22 -68.15 -23.92
N LEU A 317 -13.36 -68.00 -22.90
CA LEU A 317 -13.28 -66.79 -22.05
C LEU A 317 -12.94 -65.53 -22.89
N SER A 318 -12.05 -65.74 -23.89
CA SER A 318 -11.65 -64.65 -24.81
C SER A 318 -12.83 -64.08 -25.60
N GLN A 319 -13.77 -64.93 -26.03
CA GLN A 319 -14.94 -64.45 -26.75
C GLN A 319 -15.90 -63.67 -25.84
N SER A 320 -16.10 -64.08 -24.60
CA SER A 320 -16.91 -63.38 -23.63
C SER A 320 -16.30 -62.05 -23.26
N PHE A 321 -14.99 -61.95 -23.15
CA PHE A 321 -14.25 -60.73 -22.95
C PHE A 321 -14.47 -59.72 -24.10
N MET A 322 -14.37 -60.17 -25.34
CA MET A 322 -14.62 -59.32 -26.52
C MET A 322 -16.06 -58.85 -26.62
N ASP A 323 -17.04 -59.66 -26.26
CA ASP A 323 -18.44 -59.27 -26.28
C ASP A 323 -18.75 -58.20 -25.21
N VAL A 324 -18.20 -58.33 -24.00
CA VAL A 324 -18.34 -57.30 -22.95
C VAL A 324 -17.69 -56.02 -23.40
N LEU A 325 -16.50 -56.07 -24.02
CA LEU A 325 -15.81 -54.92 -24.56
C LEU A 325 -16.66 -54.21 -25.63
N GLN A 326 -17.22 -54.96 -26.57
CA GLN A 326 -18.11 -54.44 -27.60
C GLN A 326 -19.33 -53.73 -27.00
N LEU A 327 -19.99 -54.36 -26.01
CA LEU A 327 -21.13 -53.76 -25.32
C LEU A 327 -20.79 -52.47 -24.58
N LEU A 328 -19.64 -52.45 -23.90
CA LEU A 328 -19.16 -51.23 -23.22
C LEU A 328 -18.90 -50.09 -24.20
N PHE A 329 -18.38 -50.39 -25.39
CA PHE A 329 -18.15 -49.42 -26.45
C PHE A 329 -19.36 -49.18 -27.36
N LEU A 330 -20.53 -49.72 -27.00
CA LEU A 330 -21.78 -49.64 -27.77
C LEU A 330 -21.65 -50.19 -29.20
N LEU A 331 -20.73 -51.14 -29.41
CA LEU A 331 -20.56 -51.82 -30.70
C LEU A 331 -21.57 -52.99 -30.82
N PRO A 332 -22.07 -53.22 -32.02
CA PRO A 332 -22.99 -54.36 -32.23
C PRO A 332 -22.30 -55.70 -32.04
N VAL A 333 -22.86 -56.54 -31.19
CA VAL A 333 -22.39 -57.91 -30.98
C VAL A 333 -23.12 -58.82 -31.95
N SER A 334 -22.46 -59.21 -33.01
CA SER A 334 -23.05 -59.91 -34.15
C SER A 334 -23.64 -61.31 -33.84
N LYS A 335 -23.24 -61.98 -32.78
CA LYS A 335 -23.65 -63.34 -32.41
C LYS A 335 -24.79 -63.41 -31.38
N ILE A 336 -25.27 -62.26 -30.85
CA ILE A 336 -26.33 -62.26 -29.84
C ILE A 336 -27.68 -62.73 -30.40
N TRP A 337 -27.94 -62.49 -31.69
CA TRP A 337 -29.22 -62.79 -32.34
C TRP A 337 -29.48 -64.24 -32.74
N HIS A 338 -28.52 -65.11 -32.57
CA HIS A 338 -28.62 -66.54 -33.05
C HIS A 338 -28.84 -67.57 -31.93
N PHE A 339 -29.00 -67.11 -30.67
CA PHE A 339 -29.16 -68.08 -29.56
C PHE A 339 -30.51 -67.89 -28.83
N ASN A 340 -31.11 -69.01 -28.39
CA ASN A 340 -32.19 -69.05 -27.43
C ASN A 340 -31.64 -68.56 -26.08
N MET A 341 -31.67 -67.23 -25.90
CA MET A 341 -31.16 -66.56 -24.68
C MET A 341 -32.11 -66.80 -23.53
N GLY A 342 -31.62 -67.29 -22.42
CA GLY A 342 -32.34 -67.30 -21.17
C GLY A 342 -32.54 -65.84 -20.63
N THR A 343 -33.65 -65.65 -19.92
CA THR A 343 -34.04 -64.32 -19.40
C THR A 343 -32.90 -63.65 -18.68
N HIS A 344 -32.08 -64.34 -17.92
CA HIS A 344 -30.94 -63.81 -17.18
C HIS A 344 -29.85 -63.22 -18.09
N GLN A 345 -29.60 -63.81 -19.26
CA GLN A 345 -28.65 -63.29 -20.23
C GLN A 345 -29.14 -61.96 -20.83
N VAL A 346 -30.40 -61.94 -21.25
CA VAL A 346 -31.00 -60.73 -21.82
C VAL A 346 -30.93 -59.59 -20.85
N VAL A 347 -31.30 -59.81 -19.58
CA VAL A 347 -31.20 -58.81 -18.53
C VAL A 347 -29.76 -58.35 -18.32
N SER A 348 -28.78 -59.26 -18.27
CA SER A 348 -27.36 -58.94 -18.12
C SER A 348 -26.85 -58.06 -19.27
N PHE A 349 -27.23 -58.38 -20.52
CA PHE A 349 -26.86 -57.57 -21.68
C PHE A 349 -27.49 -56.21 -21.68
N ILE A 350 -28.76 -56.06 -21.29
CA ILE A 350 -29.43 -54.77 -21.16
C ILE A 350 -28.73 -53.91 -20.09
N VAL A 351 -28.43 -54.48 -18.94
CA VAL A 351 -27.73 -53.78 -17.86
C VAL A 351 -26.34 -53.33 -18.33
N LEU A 352 -25.56 -54.18 -18.97
CA LEU A 352 -24.23 -53.84 -19.51
C LEU A 352 -24.33 -52.75 -20.59
N PHE A 353 -25.33 -52.85 -21.48
CA PHE A 353 -25.57 -51.83 -22.49
C PHE A 353 -25.89 -50.46 -21.89
N VAL A 354 -26.79 -50.41 -20.89
CA VAL A 354 -27.15 -49.17 -20.19
C VAL A 354 -25.94 -48.57 -19.47
N VAL A 355 -25.14 -49.43 -18.78
CA VAL A 355 -23.92 -48.99 -18.11
C VAL A 355 -22.90 -48.45 -19.13
N GLY A 356 -22.67 -49.19 -20.22
CA GLY A 356 -21.77 -48.77 -21.31
C GLY A 356 -22.23 -47.43 -21.92
N PHE A 357 -23.54 -47.28 -22.17
CA PHE A 357 -24.12 -46.05 -22.68
C PHE A 357 -23.87 -44.84 -21.74
N MET A 358 -24.11 -45.04 -20.44
CA MET A 358 -23.86 -43.97 -19.47
C MET A 358 -22.36 -43.60 -19.36
N LEU A 359 -21.50 -44.60 -19.27
CA LEU A 359 -20.05 -44.39 -19.18
C LEU A 359 -19.50 -43.68 -20.42
N THR A 360 -19.89 -44.13 -21.62
CA THR A 360 -19.43 -43.50 -22.87
C THR A 360 -19.90 -42.06 -22.99
N ASN A 361 -21.18 -41.76 -22.65
CA ASN A 361 -21.70 -40.40 -22.70
C ASN A 361 -21.04 -39.49 -21.66
N LEU A 362 -20.86 -39.96 -20.44
CA LEU A 362 -20.14 -39.19 -19.39
C LEU A 362 -18.68 -38.93 -19.79
N TYR A 363 -17.99 -39.95 -20.32
CA TYR A 363 -16.62 -39.80 -20.78
C TYR A 363 -16.50 -38.79 -21.92
N THR A 364 -17.33 -38.93 -22.97
CA THR A 364 -17.27 -38.02 -24.13
C THR A 364 -17.68 -36.62 -23.78
N ALA A 365 -18.67 -36.43 -22.90
CA ALA A 365 -19.05 -35.11 -22.41
C ALA A 365 -17.91 -34.43 -21.65
N GLN A 366 -17.28 -35.12 -20.71
CA GLN A 366 -16.13 -34.60 -19.95
C GLN A 366 -14.93 -34.33 -20.87
N LEU A 367 -14.60 -35.26 -21.77
CA LEU A 367 -13.50 -35.09 -22.72
C LEU A 367 -13.74 -33.90 -23.64
N SER A 368 -14.94 -33.74 -24.18
CA SER A 368 -15.30 -32.58 -25.02
C SER A 368 -15.15 -31.27 -24.25
N SER A 369 -15.58 -31.25 -22.99
CA SER A 369 -15.38 -30.08 -22.11
C SER A 369 -13.91 -29.76 -21.97
N TYR A 370 -13.05 -30.74 -21.67
CA TYR A 370 -11.62 -30.53 -21.50
C TYR A 370 -10.90 -30.10 -22.77
N LEU A 371 -11.35 -30.60 -23.92
CA LEU A 371 -10.79 -30.23 -25.23
C LEU A 371 -11.15 -28.77 -25.61
N THR A 372 -12.30 -28.29 -25.15
CA THR A 372 -12.75 -26.91 -25.43
C THR A 372 -12.21 -25.89 -24.43
N THR A 373 -12.23 -26.21 -23.14
CA THR A 373 -11.82 -25.25 -22.07
C THR A 373 -10.35 -25.35 -21.71
N GLY A 374 -9.70 -26.48 -22.01
CA GLY A 374 -8.35 -26.81 -21.53
C GLY A 374 -8.36 -27.31 -20.09
N LEU A 375 -7.34 -28.08 -19.75
CA LEU A 375 -7.05 -28.50 -18.37
C LEU A 375 -5.79 -27.80 -17.88
N PHE A 376 -5.87 -27.26 -16.67
CA PHE A 376 -4.78 -26.55 -16.03
C PHE A 376 -4.41 -27.21 -14.71
N LYS A 377 -3.18 -27.01 -14.26
CA LYS A 377 -2.77 -27.37 -12.89
C LYS A 377 -3.65 -26.62 -11.88
N SER A 378 -3.58 -26.99 -10.61
CA SER A 378 -4.26 -26.22 -9.54
C SER A 378 -3.74 -24.79 -9.52
N GLN A 379 -4.65 -23.81 -9.46
CA GLN A 379 -4.29 -22.41 -9.36
C GLN A 379 -3.87 -22.07 -7.93
N ILE A 380 -2.83 -21.26 -7.78
CA ILE A 380 -2.42 -20.70 -6.50
C ILE A 380 -3.40 -19.57 -6.14
N ASN A 381 -4.24 -19.78 -5.13
CA ASN A 381 -5.25 -18.83 -4.67
C ASN A 381 -5.02 -18.37 -3.24
N THR A 382 -4.25 -19.14 -2.47
CA THR A 382 -3.96 -18.89 -1.06
C THR A 382 -2.46 -18.95 -0.78
N PHE A 383 -2.04 -18.51 0.40
CA PHE A 383 -0.66 -18.68 0.85
C PHE A 383 -0.28 -20.16 1.01
N ASP A 384 -1.19 -20.99 1.50
CA ASP A 384 -0.96 -22.43 1.64
C ASP A 384 -0.67 -23.09 0.28
N ASP A 385 -1.35 -22.63 -0.77
CA ASP A 385 -1.06 -23.08 -2.13
C ASP A 385 0.34 -22.64 -2.58
N LEU A 386 0.73 -21.39 -2.26
CA LEU A 386 2.04 -20.84 -2.59
C LEU A 386 3.17 -21.64 -1.93
N PHE A 387 3.01 -22.00 -0.65
CA PHE A 387 3.97 -22.80 0.10
C PHE A 387 4.03 -24.23 -0.40
N ARG A 388 2.88 -24.85 -0.69
CA ARG A 388 2.80 -26.22 -1.22
C ARG A 388 3.49 -26.34 -2.59
N GLU A 389 3.29 -25.37 -3.48
CA GLU A 389 3.93 -25.31 -4.79
C GLU A 389 5.41 -24.87 -4.73
N LYS A 390 5.88 -24.43 -3.55
CA LYS A 390 7.25 -23.90 -3.33
C LYS A 390 7.64 -22.87 -4.37
N ARG A 391 6.70 -21.99 -4.74
CA ARG A 391 6.96 -20.95 -5.73
C ARG A 391 7.83 -19.88 -5.14
N THR A 392 8.98 -19.62 -5.74
CA THR A 392 9.92 -18.61 -5.27
C THR A 392 9.33 -17.21 -5.34
N LEU A 393 9.29 -16.51 -4.22
CA LEU A 393 8.86 -15.11 -4.09
C LEU A 393 10.08 -14.19 -4.20
N LEU A 394 10.14 -13.42 -5.27
CA LEU A 394 11.24 -12.48 -5.53
C LEU A 394 10.93 -11.12 -4.91
N VAL A 395 11.74 -10.69 -3.94
CA VAL A 395 11.52 -9.47 -3.18
C VAL A 395 12.81 -8.66 -3.01
N GLU A 396 12.66 -7.34 -2.79
CA GLU A 396 13.74 -6.50 -2.32
C GLU A 396 13.98 -6.73 -0.81
N SER A 397 15.18 -6.42 -0.34
CA SER A 397 15.57 -6.57 1.08
C SER A 397 14.63 -5.82 2.04
N PHE A 398 14.12 -4.66 1.62
CA PHE A 398 13.19 -3.87 2.41
C PHE A 398 11.79 -4.52 2.46
N ASP A 399 11.27 -4.99 1.35
CA ASP A 399 9.96 -5.66 1.27
C ASP A 399 10.01 -6.99 2.04
N ALA A 400 11.15 -7.70 2.03
CA ALA A 400 11.36 -8.90 2.84
C ALA A 400 11.26 -8.61 4.35
N GLU A 401 11.86 -7.49 4.83
CA GLU A 401 11.76 -7.04 6.20
C GLU A 401 10.31 -6.70 6.59
N VAL A 402 9.58 -6.03 5.69
CA VAL A 402 8.15 -5.70 5.89
C VAL A 402 7.31 -6.97 5.97
N LEU A 403 7.47 -7.91 5.05
CA LEU A 403 6.74 -9.19 5.05
C LEU A 403 7.02 -9.98 6.33
N HIS A 404 8.27 -10.04 6.76
CA HIS A 404 8.66 -10.68 8.02
C HIS A 404 7.95 -10.05 9.23
N ASN A 405 7.90 -8.72 9.29
CA ASN A 405 7.27 -8.00 10.40
C ASN A 405 5.73 -8.05 10.36
N MET A 406 5.12 -8.22 9.19
CA MET A 406 3.66 -8.37 9.06
C MET A 406 3.18 -9.76 9.49
N THR A 407 4.02 -10.77 9.41
CA THR A 407 3.69 -12.16 9.71
C THR A 407 3.92 -12.43 11.20
N LYS A 408 2.85 -12.42 11.99
CA LYS A 408 2.94 -12.60 13.45
C LYS A 408 3.15 -14.06 13.89
N GLU A 409 2.82 -15.02 13.05
CA GLU A 409 2.92 -16.45 13.35
C GLU A 409 4.28 -17.00 12.95
N LYS A 410 5.05 -17.54 13.91
CA LYS A 410 6.39 -18.09 13.67
C LYS A 410 6.45 -19.21 12.63
N ILE A 411 5.37 -19.98 12.49
CA ILE A 411 5.28 -21.06 11.50
C ILE A 411 5.25 -20.47 10.09
N ILE A 412 4.39 -19.48 9.85
CA ILE A 412 4.25 -18.80 8.57
C ILE A 412 5.55 -18.06 8.22
N GLN A 413 6.24 -17.45 9.20
CA GLN A 413 7.55 -16.81 8.98
C GLN A 413 8.57 -17.79 8.42
N LYS A 414 8.67 -18.99 9.00
CA LYS A 414 9.62 -20.01 8.54
C LYS A 414 9.29 -20.53 7.14
N GLU A 415 8.01 -20.66 6.81
CA GLU A 415 7.57 -21.06 5.47
C GLU A 415 7.88 -19.96 4.44
N PHE A 416 7.64 -18.69 4.78
CA PHE A 416 8.03 -17.55 3.93
C PHE A 416 9.54 -17.52 3.68
N GLU A 417 10.36 -17.68 4.72
CA GLU A 417 11.82 -17.70 4.58
C GLU A 417 12.31 -18.77 3.59
N SER A 418 11.58 -19.89 3.50
CA SER A 418 11.92 -21.00 2.59
C SER A 418 11.68 -20.70 1.12
N ILE A 419 10.80 -19.74 0.80
CA ILE A 419 10.41 -19.42 -0.59
C ILE A 419 10.88 -18.02 -1.03
N ILE A 420 11.33 -17.16 -0.11
CA ILE A 420 11.80 -15.81 -0.41
C ILE A 420 13.19 -15.87 -1.04
N LEU A 421 13.33 -15.17 -2.17
CA LEU A 421 14.62 -14.86 -2.78
C LEU A 421 14.84 -13.35 -2.75
N ILE A 422 15.78 -12.91 -1.92
CA ILE A 422 16.11 -11.49 -1.78
C ILE A 422 17.09 -11.10 -2.88
N THR A 423 16.76 -10.06 -3.65
CA THR A 423 17.60 -9.55 -4.71
C THR A 423 17.54 -8.02 -4.81
N SER A 424 18.26 -7.44 -5.76
CA SER A 424 18.21 -6.00 -6.00
C SER A 424 16.85 -5.55 -6.56
N ILE A 425 16.45 -4.33 -6.26
CA ILE A 425 15.22 -3.74 -6.77
C ILE A 425 15.17 -3.72 -8.31
N GLU A 426 16.33 -3.57 -8.95
CA GLU A 426 16.47 -3.56 -10.41
C GLU A 426 16.14 -4.91 -11.02
N GLU A 427 16.62 -6.02 -10.41
CA GLU A 427 16.28 -7.37 -10.83
C GLU A 427 14.82 -7.70 -10.62
N VAL A 428 14.24 -7.34 -9.47
CA VAL A 428 12.80 -7.49 -9.23
C VAL A 428 12.02 -6.80 -10.33
N PHE A 429 12.35 -5.56 -10.67
CA PHE A 429 11.68 -4.81 -11.73
C PHE A 429 11.90 -5.42 -13.12
N LYS A 430 13.10 -5.87 -13.43
CA LYS A 430 13.43 -6.53 -14.70
C LYS A 430 12.58 -7.77 -14.92
N HIS A 431 12.57 -8.66 -13.95
CA HIS A 431 11.80 -9.92 -14.04
C HIS A 431 10.30 -9.66 -14.08
N ARG A 432 9.78 -8.71 -13.27
CA ARG A 432 8.37 -8.36 -13.26
C ARG A 432 7.91 -7.69 -14.55
N LYS A 433 8.69 -6.74 -15.09
CA LYS A 433 8.39 -6.09 -16.40
C LYS A 433 8.39 -7.07 -17.56
N SER A 434 9.26 -8.09 -17.53
CA SER A 434 9.29 -9.15 -18.54
C SER A 434 8.21 -10.21 -18.32
N LEU A 435 7.37 -10.07 -17.29
CA LEU A 435 6.35 -11.04 -16.91
C LEU A 435 6.92 -12.45 -16.75
N ASN A 436 8.09 -12.55 -16.11
CA ASN A 436 8.72 -13.85 -15.88
C ASN A 436 7.87 -14.69 -14.92
N THR A 437 7.24 -15.72 -15.46
CA THR A 437 6.33 -16.62 -14.71
C THR A 437 7.05 -17.62 -13.80
N SER A 438 8.39 -17.63 -13.77
CA SER A 438 9.16 -18.51 -12.87
C SER A 438 9.06 -18.08 -11.40
N TYR A 439 8.72 -16.81 -11.13
CA TYR A 439 8.67 -16.24 -9.81
C TYR A 439 7.28 -15.73 -9.45
N ALA A 440 7.02 -15.61 -8.16
CA ALA A 440 5.97 -14.76 -7.60
C ALA A 440 6.57 -13.39 -7.21
N TYR A 441 5.75 -12.34 -7.19
CA TYR A 441 6.18 -10.97 -6.91
C TYR A 441 5.24 -10.29 -5.93
N GLU A 442 5.77 -9.56 -4.98
CA GLU A 442 4.97 -8.61 -4.24
C GLU A 442 4.57 -7.43 -5.16
N ALA A 443 3.33 -7.04 -5.12
CA ALA A 443 2.85 -5.89 -5.88
C ALA A 443 1.61 -5.26 -5.23
N TYR A 444 1.54 -3.95 -5.35
CA TYR A 444 0.36 -3.18 -4.94
C TYR A 444 -0.75 -3.29 -5.98
N GLU A 445 -1.98 -3.12 -5.53
CA GLU A 445 -3.19 -3.27 -6.34
C GLU A 445 -3.19 -2.43 -7.63
N ASP A 446 -2.76 -1.18 -7.56
CA ASP A 446 -2.70 -0.26 -8.69
C ASP A 446 -1.73 -0.74 -9.77
N ARG A 447 -0.59 -1.29 -9.36
CA ARG A 447 0.40 -1.86 -10.27
C ARG A 447 -0.12 -3.12 -10.95
N ILE A 448 -0.73 -4.02 -10.18
CA ILE A 448 -1.33 -5.25 -10.73
C ILE A 448 -2.39 -4.89 -11.77
N ALA A 449 -3.28 -3.96 -11.45
CA ALA A 449 -4.30 -3.49 -12.38
C ALA A 449 -3.71 -2.91 -13.67
N PHE A 450 -2.63 -2.14 -13.54
CA PHE A 450 -1.90 -1.59 -14.69
C PHE A 450 -1.27 -2.69 -15.56
N GLU A 451 -0.53 -3.61 -14.96
CA GLU A 451 0.14 -4.70 -15.67
C GLU A 451 -0.87 -5.64 -16.33
N LEU A 452 -1.96 -6.00 -15.66
CA LEU A 452 -3.04 -6.79 -16.28
C LEU A 452 -3.71 -6.07 -17.45
N SER A 453 -3.89 -4.75 -17.36
CA SER A 453 -4.45 -3.97 -18.47
C SER A 453 -3.50 -3.94 -19.67
N GLN A 454 -2.19 -3.86 -19.45
CA GLN A 454 -1.20 -3.95 -20.51
C GLN A 454 -1.18 -5.33 -21.16
N GLN A 455 -1.21 -6.42 -20.37
CA GLN A 455 -1.27 -7.78 -20.89
C GLN A 455 -2.47 -7.98 -21.82
N ARG A 456 -3.66 -7.53 -21.39
CA ARG A 456 -4.87 -7.57 -22.22
C ARG A 456 -4.73 -6.78 -23.52
N ARG A 457 -4.13 -5.58 -23.44
CA ARG A 457 -3.97 -4.70 -24.61
C ARG A 457 -2.98 -5.23 -25.62
N PHE A 458 -1.92 -5.89 -25.19
CA PHE A 458 -0.88 -6.42 -26.05
C PHE A 458 -1.04 -7.90 -26.37
N GLY A 459 -2.12 -8.54 -25.92
CA GLY A 459 -2.40 -9.95 -26.18
C GLY A 459 -1.37 -10.91 -25.54
N ILE A 460 -0.69 -10.48 -24.48
CA ILE A 460 0.32 -11.30 -23.81
C ILE A 460 -0.41 -12.27 -22.86
N HIS A 461 -0.37 -13.56 -23.22
CA HIS A 461 -0.96 -14.64 -22.43
C HIS A 461 0.03 -15.20 -21.39
N GLY A 462 0.50 -14.40 -20.51
CA GLY A 462 1.33 -14.83 -19.38
C GLY A 462 0.76 -14.30 -18.08
N ALA A 463 -0.57 -14.37 -17.98
CA ALA A 463 -1.33 -13.68 -16.96
C ALA A 463 -0.88 -14.06 -15.56
N THR A 464 -0.79 -13.06 -14.73
CA THR A 464 -0.56 -13.19 -13.30
C THR A 464 -1.89 -12.96 -12.57
N LEU A 465 -2.16 -13.79 -11.56
CA LEU A 465 -3.25 -13.60 -10.61
C LEU A 465 -2.75 -12.90 -9.36
N LYS A 466 -3.66 -12.26 -8.64
CA LYS A 466 -3.38 -11.65 -7.34
C LYS A 466 -3.86 -12.57 -6.21
N VAL A 467 -2.98 -12.81 -5.25
CA VAL A 467 -3.32 -13.44 -3.97
C VAL A 467 -3.27 -12.35 -2.91
N PRO A 468 -4.36 -12.10 -2.15
CA PRO A 468 -4.36 -11.09 -1.09
C PRO A 468 -3.40 -11.49 0.03
N ILE A 469 -2.67 -10.50 0.56
CA ILE A 469 -1.81 -10.61 1.74
C ILE A 469 -2.63 -10.31 2.99
#